data_500fdb3624141c96931acf921092aefe
#
_entry.id   500fdb3624141c96931acf921092aefe
#
_cell.length_a   1.000
_cell.length_b   1.000
_cell.length_c   1.000
_cell.angle_alpha   90.00
_cell.angle_beta   90.00
_cell.angle_gamma   90.00
#
_symmetry.space_group_name_H-M   'P 1'
#
loop_
_entity.id
_entity.type
_entity.pdbx_description
1 polymer ?
#
loop_
_entity_poly.entity_id
_entity_poly.type
_entity_poly.pdbx_seq_one_letter_code
_entity_poly.pdbx_strand_id
1 'polypeptide(L)'
;RGTPAGCTSRAVVRAVARGGVIRFDCGPRPVRILMTATAKVVNARGRRVVLDGGGRVTLSGAGKRRILYMNTCDPAQRFTTPTCQNQDHPRLTVQNLTLADGNATGQRQEGGGGGAIFVRGGRFKVVNSRFVRNRRTSAGRPSGC
;
A
#
# COMPACT_ATOMS: atom_id res chain seq x y z
N ARG A 1 -17.49 16.22 8.35
CA ARG A 1 -16.16 16.25 8.91
C ARG A 1 -15.81 14.93 9.59
N GLY A 2 -14.69 14.37 9.25
CA GLY A 2 -14.33 13.05 9.72
C GLY A 2 -13.82 13.02 11.14
N THR A 3 -13.83 11.82 11.71
CA THR A 3 -13.27 11.54 13.02
C THR A 3 -12.30 10.34 12.91
N PRO A 4 -11.43 10.14 13.90
CA PRO A 4 -10.54 8.98 13.86
C PRO A 4 -11.30 7.64 13.77
N ALA A 5 -12.49 7.56 14.32
CA ALA A 5 -13.29 6.34 14.28
C ALA A 5 -13.71 5.95 12.86
N GLY A 6 -13.79 6.92 11.94
CA GLY A 6 -14.12 6.64 10.54
C GLY A 6 -12.93 6.17 9.71
N CYS A 7 -11.72 6.29 10.24
CA CYS A 7 -10.49 5.91 9.53
C CYS A 7 -10.04 4.54 9.98
N THR A 8 -10.49 3.51 9.28
CA THR A 8 -10.25 2.12 9.64
C THR A 8 -9.44 1.41 8.57
N SER A 9 -8.84 0.28 8.95
CA SER A 9 -8.16 -0.59 8.01
C SER A 9 -9.07 -0.99 6.85
N ARG A 10 -10.29 -1.38 7.17
CA ARG A 10 -11.27 -1.80 6.17
C ARG A 10 -11.55 -0.70 5.15
N ALA A 11 -11.69 0.53 5.61
CA ALA A 11 -11.91 1.67 4.72
C ALA A 11 -10.73 1.90 3.79
N VAL A 12 -9.51 1.77 4.32
CA VAL A 12 -8.29 1.92 3.52
C VAL A 12 -8.19 0.81 2.46
N VAL A 13 -8.42 -0.44 2.85
CA VAL A 13 -8.37 -1.57 1.94
C VAL A 13 -9.37 -1.39 0.79
N ARG A 14 -10.59 -1.00 1.12
CA ARG A 14 -11.64 -0.76 0.12
C ARG A 14 -11.30 0.40 -0.81
N ALA A 15 -10.79 1.48 -0.26
CA ALA A 15 -10.45 2.65 -1.05
C ALA A 15 -9.32 2.36 -2.03
N VAL A 16 -8.29 1.64 -1.60
CA VAL A 16 -7.18 1.25 -2.47
C VAL A 16 -7.67 0.34 -3.59
N ALA A 17 -8.54 -0.61 -3.28
CA ALA A 17 -9.10 -1.50 -4.29
C ALA A 17 -9.98 -0.74 -5.30
N ARG A 18 -10.73 0.24 -4.84
CA ARG A 18 -11.57 1.06 -5.72
C ARG A 18 -10.74 2.02 -6.57
N GLY A 19 -9.66 2.56 -6.03
CA GLY A 19 -8.81 3.52 -6.72
C GLY A 19 -9.32 4.95 -6.63
N GLY A 20 -8.61 5.83 -7.31
CA GLY A 20 -8.90 7.26 -7.28
C GLY A 20 -8.00 8.00 -6.28
N VAL A 21 -8.34 9.25 -6.03
CA VAL A 21 -7.62 10.07 -5.05
C VAL A 21 -8.25 9.87 -3.69
N ILE A 22 -7.45 9.37 -2.75
CA ILE A 22 -7.90 9.02 -1.42
C ILE A 22 -7.27 9.99 -0.43
N ARG A 23 -8.11 10.80 0.20
CA ARG A 23 -7.72 11.69 1.28
C ARG A 23 -8.31 11.19 2.57
N PHE A 24 -7.57 11.38 3.65
CA PHE A 24 -7.96 10.86 4.95
C PHE A 24 -8.58 12.01 5.75
N ASP A 25 -9.85 11.89 6.06
CA ASP A 25 -10.56 12.85 6.90
C ASP A 25 -10.79 12.21 8.27
N CYS A 26 -9.76 12.23 9.08
CA CYS A 26 -9.74 11.56 10.37
C CYS A 26 -9.76 12.53 11.55
N GLY A 27 -10.10 13.78 11.27
CA GLY A 27 -10.06 14.84 12.26
C GLY A 27 -8.75 15.62 12.22
N PRO A 28 -8.61 16.64 13.06
CA PRO A 28 -7.48 17.56 12.99
C PRO A 28 -6.18 17.03 13.59
N ARG A 29 -6.24 15.95 14.36
CA ARG A 29 -5.07 15.40 15.04
C ARG A 29 -4.43 14.28 14.24
N PRO A 30 -3.12 14.03 14.42
CA PRO A 30 -2.49 12.86 13.81
C PRO A 30 -3.19 11.57 14.23
N VAL A 31 -3.30 10.64 13.30
CA VAL A 31 -3.97 9.37 13.53
C VAL A 31 -3.10 8.23 13.03
N ARG A 32 -3.14 7.11 13.74
CA ARG A 32 -2.47 5.89 13.37
C ARG A 32 -3.54 4.83 13.08
N ILE A 33 -3.53 4.33 11.86
CA ILE A 33 -4.46 3.29 11.44
C ILE A 33 -3.72 1.96 11.46
N LEU A 34 -4.16 1.06 12.34
CA LEU A 34 -3.61 -0.30 12.39
C LEU A 34 -4.26 -1.13 11.30
N MET A 35 -3.47 -1.52 10.32
CA MET A 35 -3.95 -2.32 9.21
C MET A 35 -4.14 -3.77 9.66
N THR A 36 -5.33 -4.30 9.46
CA THR A 36 -5.65 -5.71 9.74
C THR A 36 -5.54 -6.57 8.48
N ALA A 37 -5.34 -5.94 7.34
CA ALA A 37 -5.09 -6.61 6.07
C ALA A 37 -4.23 -5.71 5.21
N THR A 38 -3.50 -6.30 4.27
CA THR A 38 -2.74 -5.54 3.28
C THR A 38 -3.69 -4.92 2.28
N ALA A 39 -3.52 -3.63 1.98
CA ALA A 39 -4.31 -2.96 0.96
C ALA A 39 -3.71 -3.25 -0.41
N LYS A 40 -4.48 -3.87 -1.29
CA LYS A 40 -4.01 -4.33 -2.59
C LYS A 40 -4.61 -3.52 -3.72
N VAL A 41 -3.75 -3.05 -4.62
CA VAL A 41 -4.15 -2.32 -5.82
C VAL A 41 -4.67 -3.31 -6.85
N VAL A 42 -5.87 -3.07 -7.36
CA VAL A 42 -6.46 -3.92 -8.41
C VAL A 42 -5.77 -3.62 -9.73
N ASN A 43 -5.36 -4.65 -10.45
CA ASN A 43 -4.73 -4.52 -11.77
C ASN A 43 -5.78 -4.27 -12.83
N ALA A 44 -6.22 -3.03 -12.93
CA ALA A 44 -7.22 -2.62 -13.91
C ALA A 44 -6.64 -1.54 -14.82
N ARG A 45 -7.02 -1.58 -16.10
CA ARG A 45 -6.54 -0.62 -17.08
C ARG A 45 -6.94 0.80 -16.66
N GLY A 46 -6.00 1.72 -16.73
CA GLY A 46 -6.23 3.11 -16.35
C GLY A 46 -6.37 3.35 -14.86
N ARG A 47 -6.21 2.33 -14.05
CA ARG A 47 -6.34 2.47 -12.59
C ARG A 47 -5.25 3.40 -12.05
N ARG A 48 -5.68 4.35 -11.25
CA ARG A 48 -4.79 5.26 -10.57
C ARG A 48 -5.21 5.35 -9.11
N VAL A 49 -4.25 5.20 -8.21
CA VAL A 49 -4.48 5.29 -6.77
C VAL A 49 -3.53 6.34 -6.21
N VAL A 50 -4.07 7.35 -5.57
CA VAL A 50 -3.29 8.35 -4.86
C VAL A 50 -3.73 8.32 -3.40
N LEU A 51 -2.78 8.00 -2.52
CA LEU A 51 -3.01 8.03 -1.07
C LEU A 51 -2.36 9.29 -0.53
N ASP A 52 -3.15 10.23 -0.07
CA ASP A 52 -2.67 11.49 0.50
C ASP A 52 -3.04 11.57 1.97
N GLY A 53 -2.05 11.42 2.83
CA GLY A 53 -2.24 11.43 4.28
C GLY A 53 -2.32 12.82 4.89
N GLY A 54 -2.08 13.87 4.11
CA GLY A 54 -2.13 15.24 4.60
C GLY A 54 -1.09 15.54 5.70
N GLY A 55 -0.08 14.70 5.84
CA GLY A 55 0.93 14.84 6.87
C GLY A 55 0.51 14.39 8.26
N ARG A 56 -0.69 13.81 8.40
CA ARG A 56 -1.27 13.48 9.70
C ARG A 56 -1.61 12.01 9.89
N VAL A 57 -1.36 11.19 8.89
CA VAL A 57 -1.78 9.79 8.93
C VAL A 57 -0.58 8.87 8.90
N THR A 58 -0.59 7.89 9.78
CA THR A 58 0.33 6.75 9.74
C THR A 58 -0.48 5.50 9.49
N LEU A 59 -0.10 4.74 8.46
CA LEU A 59 -0.61 3.41 8.25
C LEU A 59 0.38 2.42 8.86
N SER A 60 -0.10 1.57 9.76
CA SER A 60 0.77 0.63 10.47
C SER A 60 0.44 -0.81 10.09
N GLY A 61 1.48 -1.58 9.77
CA GLY A 61 1.35 -3.01 9.54
C GLY A 61 1.25 -3.83 10.82
N ALA A 62 1.25 -3.16 11.98
CA ALA A 62 1.18 -3.80 13.30
C ALA A 62 2.31 -4.81 13.55
N GLY A 63 3.41 -4.72 12.80
CA GLY A 63 4.51 -5.68 12.89
C GLY A 63 4.20 -7.05 12.32
N LYS A 64 3.04 -7.21 11.65
CA LYS A 64 2.54 -8.52 11.22
C LYS A 64 2.38 -8.66 9.73
N ARG A 65 2.24 -7.58 8.99
CA ARG A 65 1.92 -7.65 7.57
C ARG A 65 2.45 -6.46 6.81
N ARG A 66 2.50 -6.63 5.51
CA ARG A 66 2.75 -5.59 4.55
C ARG A 66 1.56 -4.63 4.54
N ILE A 67 1.80 -3.36 4.26
CA ILE A 67 0.74 -2.34 4.27
C ILE A 67 0.09 -2.21 2.90
N LEU A 68 0.89 -2.04 1.86
CA LEU A 68 0.41 -1.87 0.49
C LEU A 68 1.02 -2.91 -0.43
N TYR A 69 0.27 -3.26 -1.47
CA TYR A 69 0.69 -4.28 -2.42
C TYR A 69 0.19 -3.92 -3.81
N MET A 70 1.09 -3.85 -4.77
CA MET A 70 0.76 -3.67 -6.17
C MET A 70 1.56 -4.68 -6.98
N ASN A 71 0.88 -5.69 -7.53
CA ASN A 71 1.54 -6.76 -8.27
C ASN A 71 0.72 -7.08 -9.51
N THR A 72 1.19 -6.59 -10.65
CA THR A 72 0.53 -6.83 -11.93
C THR A 72 0.67 -8.27 -12.42
N CYS A 73 1.51 -9.04 -11.76
CA CYS A 73 1.72 -10.47 -12.08
C CYS A 73 0.95 -11.41 -11.17
N ASP A 74 0.11 -10.87 -10.30
CA ASP A 74 -0.73 -11.66 -9.40
C ASP A 74 -2.13 -11.79 -10.00
N PRO A 75 -2.54 -12.99 -10.46
CA PRO A 75 -3.86 -13.16 -11.07
C PRO A 75 -5.00 -12.89 -10.08
N ALA A 76 -4.76 -12.94 -8.79
CA ALA A 76 -5.76 -12.59 -7.79
C ALA A 76 -6.14 -11.12 -7.82
N GLN A 77 -5.30 -10.27 -8.44
CA GLN A 77 -5.57 -8.85 -8.59
C GLN A 77 -6.21 -8.53 -9.94
N ARG A 78 -6.93 -9.45 -10.53
CA ARG A 78 -7.80 -9.39 -11.68
C ARG A 78 -7.28 -10.22 -12.86
N PHE A 79 -6.18 -9.85 -13.47
CA PHE A 79 -5.60 -10.63 -14.56
C PHE A 79 -4.11 -10.36 -14.67
N THR A 80 -3.44 -11.18 -15.44
CA THR A 80 -2.02 -11.01 -15.69
C THR A 80 -1.73 -11.31 -17.16
N THR A 81 -0.65 -10.74 -17.67
CA THR A 81 -0.18 -10.95 -19.04
C THR A 81 1.25 -11.46 -19.03
N PRO A 82 1.77 -11.99 -20.14
CA PRO A 82 3.16 -12.46 -20.19
C PRO A 82 4.20 -11.39 -19.87
N THR A 83 3.86 -10.11 -20.10
CA THR A 83 4.77 -9.00 -19.80
C THR A 83 4.29 -8.17 -18.62
N CYS A 84 3.67 -8.80 -17.67
CA CYS A 84 3.02 -8.13 -16.55
C CYS A 84 3.96 -7.21 -15.77
N GLN A 85 5.23 -7.58 -15.60
CA GLN A 85 6.18 -6.76 -14.86
C GLN A 85 6.57 -5.47 -15.60
N ASN A 86 6.24 -5.35 -16.87
CA ASN A 86 6.56 -4.18 -17.69
C ASN A 86 5.36 -3.26 -17.93
N GLN A 87 4.22 -3.57 -17.34
CA GLN A 87 3.04 -2.70 -17.43
C GLN A 87 3.30 -1.35 -16.79
N ASP A 88 2.73 -0.30 -17.36
CA ASP A 88 2.83 1.04 -16.78
C ASP A 88 1.55 1.45 -16.02
N HIS A 89 0.65 0.53 -15.83
CA HIS A 89 -0.54 0.70 -15.01
C HIS A 89 -0.73 -0.56 -14.15
N PRO A 90 -1.42 -0.48 -13.05
CA PRO A 90 -1.98 0.71 -12.40
C PRO A 90 -0.87 1.65 -11.91
N ARG A 91 -1.27 2.86 -11.52
CA ARG A 91 -0.35 3.86 -10.97
C ARG A 91 -0.69 4.10 -9.51
N LEU A 92 0.33 4.00 -8.67
CA LEU A 92 0.17 4.21 -7.23
C LEU A 92 1.07 5.35 -6.78
N THR A 93 0.47 6.34 -6.13
CA THR A 93 1.21 7.43 -5.50
C THR A 93 0.89 7.43 -4.02
N VAL A 94 1.95 7.52 -3.22
CA VAL A 94 1.85 7.68 -1.77
C VAL A 94 2.45 9.04 -1.45
N GLN A 95 1.66 9.91 -0.83
CA GLN A 95 2.13 11.25 -0.52
C GLN A 95 1.65 11.73 0.85
N ASN A 96 2.51 12.48 1.52
CA ASN A 96 2.22 13.07 2.84
C ASN A 96 1.71 12.03 3.84
N LEU A 97 2.36 10.87 3.87
CA LEU A 97 1.87 9.70 4.59
C LEU A 97 3.06 9.00 5.25
N THR A 98 2.84 8.42 6.41
CA THR A 98 3.84 7.58 7.08
C THR A 98 3.38 6.13 7.02
N LEU A 99 4.30 5.23 6.65
CA LEU A 99 4.07 3.79 6.67
C LEU A 99 5.03 3.17 7.67
N ALA A 100 4.48 2.54 8.70
CA ALA A 100 5.26 2.04 9.83
C ALA A 100 4.95 0.59 10.15
N ASP A 101 5.93 -0.08 10.71
CA ASP A 101 5.76 -1.42 11.26
C ASP A 101 5.18 -2.42 10.29
N GLY A 102 5.51 -2.30 9.02
CA GLY A 102 5.19 -3.29 8.01
C GLY A 102 6.13 -4.49 8.14
N ASN A 103 5.63 -5.67 7.81
CA ASN A 103 6.41 -6.89 7.90
C ASN A 103 5.99 -7.87 6.82
N ALA A 104 6.91 -8.18 5.91
CA ALA A 104 6.66 -9.08 4.79
C ALA A 104 7.10 -10.52 5.05
N THR A 105 7.62 -10.85 6.24
CA THR A 105 8.17 -12.18 6.50
C THR A 105 7.16 -13.31 6.32
N GLY A 106 5.89 -13.07 6.59
CA GLY A 106 4.84 -14.07 6.42
C GLY A 106 4.20 -14.08 5.04
N GLN A 107 4.70 -13.30 4.10
CA GLN A 107 4.04 -13.07 2.80
C GLN A 107 4.90 -13.47 1.61
N ARG A 108 5.67 -14.54 1.76
CA ARG A 108 6.54 -15.04 0.70
C ARG A 108 5.80 -15.47 -0.55
N GLN A 109 4.60 -16.00 -0.40
CA GLN A 109 3.78 -16.44 -1.52
C GLN A 109 3.37 -15.29 -2.43
N GLU A 110 3.41 -14.09 -1.92
CA GLU A 110 3.07 -12.90 -2.67
C GLU A 110 4.30 -12.15 -3.17
N GLY A 111 5.43 -12.83 -3.28
CA GLY A 111 6.63 -12.26 -3.87
C GLY A 111 7.75 -11.93 -2.91
N GLY A 112 7.54 -12.01 -1.62
CA GLY A 112 8.56 -11.63 -0.64
C GLY A 112 8.90 -10.15 -0.70
N GLY A 113 10.10 -9.77 -0.29
CA GLY A 113 10.55 -8.37 -0.37
C GLY A 113 9.75 -7.41 0.49
N GLY A 114 9.66 -6.20 0.07
CA GLY A 114 8.96 -5.04 0.60
C GLY A 114 8.20 -5.12 1.91
N GLY A 115 8.80 -4.61 3.00
CA GLY A 115 8.15 -4.64 4.32
C GLY A 115 6.91 -3.79 4.40
N ALA A 116 6.96 -2.57 3.88
CA ALA A 116 5.82 -1.67 3.86
C ALA A 116 5.01 -1.81 2.59
N ILE A 117 5.68 -1.79 1.44
CA ILE A 117 5.05 -1.80 0.13
C ILE A 117 5.78 -2.81 -0.75
N PHE A 118 5.01 -3.65 -1.43
CA PHE A 118 5.53 -4.50 -2.49
C PHE A 118 5.04 -3.97 -3.83
N VAL A 119 5.95 -3.77 -4.77
CA VAL A 119 5.63 -3.31 -6.12
C VAL A 119 6.26 -4.24 -7.13
N ARG A 120 5.44 -4.77 -8.03
CA ARG A 120 5.88 -5.51 -9.19
C ARG A 120 5.00 -5.12 -10.37
N GLY A 121 5.59 -4.41 -11.34
CA GLY A 121 4.84 -3.83 -12.45
C GLY A 121 4.06 -2.59 -12.04
N GLY A 122 3.49 -1.91 -13.03
CA GLY A 122 2.82 -0.64 -12.80
C GLY A 122 3.81 0.49 -12.56
N ARG A 123 3.29 1.61 -12.08
CA ARG A 123 4.09 2.78 -11.74
C ARG A 123 3.88 3.15 -10.29
N PHE A 124 4.98 3.45 -9.62
CA PHE A 124 4.95 3.78 -8.19
C PHE A 124 5.71 5.07 -7.93
N LYS A 125 5.10 5.94 -7.12
CA LYS A 125 5.69 7.24 -6.78
C LYS A 125 5.48 7.51 -5.30
N VAL A 126 6.52 8.02 -4.65
CA VAL A 126 6.48 8.42 -3.24
C VAL A 126 6.84 9.88 -3.16
N VAL A 127 6.01 10.66 -2.48
CA VAL A 127 6.23 12.10 -2.30
C VAL A 127 6.04 12.44 -0.82
N ASN A 128 7.04 13.07 -0.23
CA ASN A 128 6.97 13.61 1.12
C ASN A 128 6.37 12.58 2.11
N SER A 129 6.88 11.37 2.07
CA SER A 129 6.39 10.27 2.91
C SER A 129 7.53 9.64 3.70
N ARG A 130 7.18 8.98 4.80
CA ARG A 130 8.16 8.37 5.70
C ARG A 130 7.91 6.88 5.82
N PHE A 131 9.00 6.13 5.90
CA PHE A 131 8.95 4.68 6.09
C PHE A 131 9.71 4.36 7.38
N VAL A 132 9.05 3.80 8.36
CA VAL A 132 9.57 3.63 9.71
C VAL A 132 9.38 2.19 10.18
N ARG A 133 10.46 1.54 10.61
CA ARG A 133 10.45 0.22 11.22
C ARG A 133 9.76 -0.86 10.36
N ASN A 134 10.00 -0.84 9.06
CA ASN A 134 9.41 -1.84 8.17
C ASN A 134 10.41 -2.98 7.94
N ARG A 135 9.91 -4.22 7.99
CA ARG A 135 10.72 -5.41 7.82
C ARG A 135 10.37 -6.16 6.54
N ARG A 136 11.39 -6.58 5.84
CA ARG A 136 11.25 -7.42 4.65
C ARG A 136 11.59 -8.85 4.98
N THR A 137 11.35 -9.76 4.04
CA THR A 137 11.80 -11.14 4.19
C THR A 137 13.33 -11.20 4.23
N SER A 138 13.88 -12.06 5.08
CA SER A 138 15.34 -12.21 5.21
C SER A 138 15.99 -12.78 3.97
N ALA A 139 15.26 -13.54 3.16
CA ALA A 139 15.79 -14.24 1.99
C ALA A 139 15.72 -13.42 0.71
N GLY A 140 15.04 -12.28 0.72
CA GLY A 140 14.80 -11.54 -0.49
C GLY A 140 15.68 -10.32 -0.64
N ARG A 141 15.89 -9.90 -1.88
CA ARG A 141 16.37 -8.56 -2.15
C ARG A 141 15.19 -7.59 -2.02
N PRO A 142 15.43 -6.36 -1.59
CA PRO A 142 14.34 -5.41 -1.56
C PRO A 142 13.88 -5.12 -2.98
N SER A 143 12.61 -5.38 -3.23
CA SER A 143 11.93 -4.98 -4.45
C SER A 143 10.85 -3.96 -4.15
N GLY A 144 10.79 -3.49 -2.91
CA GLY A 144 9.89 -2.46 -2.45
C GLY A 144 10.36 -1.94 -1.11
N CYS A 145 9.61 -1.05 -0.54
CA CYS A 145 9.97 -0.39 0.73
C CYS A 145 9.36 -1.04 1.94
#